data_f16e488f0a04fdd2361df82beb82e927
#
_entry.id   f16e488f0a04fdd2361df82beb82e927
#
_cell.length_a   1.000
_cell.length_b   1.000
_cell.length_c   1.000
_cell.angle_alpha   90.00
_cell.angle_beta   90.00
_cell.angle_gamma   90.00
#
_symmetry.space_group_name_H-M   'P 1'
#
loop_
_entity.id
_entity.type
_entity.pdbx_description
1 polymer ?
#
loop_
_entity_poly.entity_id
_entity_poly.type
_entity_poly.pdbx_seq_one_letter_code
_entity_poly.pdbx_strand_id
1 'polypeptide(L)'
;MIKIKRLFSASAAALALGCLAAAGFPTMVAAQETLNVYGPGGPAPAMKDAAKAFGDANKVTVNVVAGPTPQWAEKAKLDADVIFSGAENMFNDFAKALPGAFELRDAQPLYLRPVAILVRPGNPKKIRGFRDLLKPGVKVLTVAGAGQTGLWEDVAGRTGDISMVRAFRKNMVFPEAANSAAAKDQWIQQTDIDAWLIWNIWQVANPELAEVVKMDEPFRIYRDAGVVLTTRGKDKPQAKAFVEFLQSTAGQKIFSKWGWDAGPASGTQPVAASGTQPVAALNASVQATVEQRFARLDTNHDGFVTWEEAVPSRSRDFDAMDKNNDRRVTEAEFRDQQPFGSFDISKDGTVSKAEFLATHRSMFMQFDADADQRISISEFATAQRAASNQAMLR
;
A
#
# COMPACT_ATOMS: atom_id res chain seq x y z
N MET A 1 -39.44 101.69 31.45
CA MET A 1 -40.90 101.56 31.80
C MET A 1 -41.32 100.13 31.42
N ILE A 2 -41.46 99.25 32.40
CA ILE A 2 -42.75 98.66 32.78
C ILE A 2 -43.28 97.76 31.63
N LYS A 3 -43.53 96.45 31.78
CA LYS A 3 -44.08 95.46 32.74
C LYS A 3 -43.94 94.07 32.08
N ILE A 4 -43.42 93.01 32.68
CA ILE A 4 -44.09 91.93 33.43
C ILE A 4 -45.28 91.28 32.72
N LYS A 5 -45.20 89.94 32.41
CA LYS A 5 -45.97 88.82 32.92
C LYS A 5 -45.82 87.62 32.03
N ARG A 6 -45.22 86.53 32.51
CA ARG A 6 -45.78 85.30 33.10
C ARG A 6 -46.74 84.53 32.22
N LEU A 7 -46.34 83.33 32.01
CA LEU A 7 -46.88 81.99 32.42
C LEU A 7 -47.52 81.14 31.29
N PHE A 8 -47.12 79.96 31.30
CA PHE A 8 -47.67 78.62 31.25
C PHE A 8 -47.18 77.70 30.16
N SER A 9 -46.52 76.69 30.68
CA SER A 9 -46.33 75.30 30.35
C SER A 9 -47.27 74.65 29.34
N ALA A 10 -46.70 73.92 28.43
CA ALA A 10 -47.24 72.63 27.92
C ALA A 10 -46.11 71.76 27.35
N SER A 11 -45.99 70.61 27.98
CA SER A 11 -45.11 69.55 27.53
C SER A 11 -45.56 68.99 26.17
N ALA A 12 -44.68 68.94 25.22
CA ALA A 12 -44.84 68.09 24.02
C ALA A 12 -43.63 67.20 23.89
N ALA A 13 -43.83 65.94 24.14
CA ALA A 13 -42.89 64.85 23.93
C ALA A 13 -42.62 64.69 22.43
N ALA A 14 -41.47 65.01 22.01
CA ALA A 14 -41.00 64.69 20.65
C ALA A 14 -40.42 63.28 20.66
N LEU A 15 -41.09 62.28 20.03
CA LEU A 15 -40.59 60.98 19.68
C LEU A 15 -39.50 61.17 18.62
N ALA A 16 -38.24 61.04 19.01
CA ALA A 16 -37.17 60.86 18.06
C ALA A 16 -37.18 59.43 17.52
N LEU A 17 -37.69 59.23 16.31
CA LEU A 17 -37.55 58.00 15.54
C LEU A 17 -36.07 57.84 15.16
N GLY A 18 -35.35 57.03 15.91
CA GLY A 18 -34.01 56.58 15.55
C GLY A 18 -34.08 55.55 14.42
N CYS A 19 -33.81 55.97 13.19
CA CYS A 19 -33.50 55.05 12.10
C CYS A 19 -32.16 54.35 12.41
N LEU A 20 -32.24 53.16 13.03
CA LEU A 20 -31.12 52.22 13.01
C LEU A 20 -30.94 51.77 11.55
N ALA A 21 -30.01 52.38 10.84
CA ALA A 21 -29.46 51.81 9.60
C ALA A 21 -28.74 50.50 9.99
N ALA A 22 -29.43 49.38 9.80
CA ALA A 22 -28.79 48.08 9.79
C ALA A 22 -27.81 48.05 8.64
N ALA A 23 -26.54 48.40 8.92
CA ALA A 23 -25.47 48.15 8.00
C ALA A 23 -25.34 46.64 7.86
N GLY A 24 -26.01 46.10 6.86
CA GLY A 24 -25.82 44.72 6.42
C GLY A 24 -24.35 44.55 6.00
N PHE A 25 -23.54 43.98 6.89
CA PHE A 25 -22.22 43.47 6.49
C PHE A 25 -22.48 42.48 5.38
N PRO A 26 -21.88 42.65 4.19
CA PRO A 26 -21.91 41.60 3.18
C PRO A 26 -21.27 40.39 3.82
N THR A 27 -22.03 39.33 4.07
CA THR A 27 -21.49 38.04 4.34
C THR A 27 -20.67 37.68 3.12
N MET A 28 -19.35 37.82 3.22
CA MET A 28 -18.43 37.24 2.24
C MET A 28 -18.72 35.72 2.28
N VAL A 29 -19.47 35.24 1.31
CA VAL A 29 -19.51 33.83 1.01
C VAL A 29 -18.08 33.49 0.60
N ALA A 30 -17.31 32.94 1.53
CA ALA A 30 -15.99 32.44 1.22
C ALA A 30 -16.15 31.48 0.04
N ALA A 31 -15.47 31.76 -1.05
CA ALA A 31 -15.46 30.87 -2.21
C ALA A 31 -15.08 29.46 -1.70
N GLN A 32 -15.92 28.46 -1.97
CA GLN A 32 -15.68 27.10 -1.55
C GLN A 32 -14.32 26.65 -2.09
N GLU A 33 -13.40 26.29 -1.20
CA GLU A 33 -12.08 25.87 -1.60
C GLU A 33 -12.16 24.64 -2.51
N THR A 34 -11.36 24.64 -3.56
CA THR A 34 -11.31 23.53 -4.52
C THR A 34 -9.94 22.86 -4.47
N LEU A 35 -9.95 21.55 -4.32
CA LEU A 35 -8.78 20.69 -4.44
C LEU A 35 -8.82 19.94 -5.77
N ASN A 36 -7.72 19.92 -6.48
CA ASN A 36 -7.56 19.17 -7.72
C ASN A 36 -6.64 17.96 -7.48
N VAL A 37 -7.19 16.78 -7.73
CA VAL A 37 -6.57 15.47 -7.43
C VAL A 37 -6.46 14.69 -8.73
N TYR A 38 -5.24 14.27 -9.09
CA TYR A 38 -4.95 13.63 -10.36
C TYR A 38 -4.33 12.25 -10.18
N GLY A 39 -4.63 11.31 -11.07
CA GLY A 39 -4.00 9.99 -11.02
C GLY A 39 -4.56 8.98 -12.02
N PRO A 40 -4.20 7.69 -11.88
CA PRO A 40 -4.61 6.64 -12.81
C PRO A 40 -6.04 6.15 -12.55
N GLY A 41 -6.59 5.44 -13.55
CA GLY A 41 -7.97 4.94 -13.49
C GLY A 41 -8.24 3.85 -12.44
N GLY A 42 -7.23 3.04 -12.08
CA GLY A 42 -7.44 1.92 -11.16
C GLY A 42 -7.97 2.33 -9.77
N PRO A 43 -7.30 3.23 -9.03
CA PRO A 43 -7.78 3.72 -7.75
C PRO A 43 -8.94 4.72 -7.84
N ALA A 44 -9.27 5.20 -9.04
CA ALA A 44 -10.21 6.31 -9.23
C ALA A 44 -11.59 6.12 -8.58
N PRO A 45 -12.23 4.94 -8.61
CA PRO A 45 -13.52 4.77 -7.93
C PRO A 45 -13.42 5.02 -6.43
N ALA A 46 -12.43 4.43 -5.76
CA ALA A 46 -12.21 4.63 -4.32
C ALA A 46 -11.83 6.10 -4.02
N MET A 47 -10.99 6.71 -4.85
CA MET A 47 -10.56 8.10 -4.67
C MET A 47 -11.74 9.08 -4.84
N LYS A 48 -12.65 8.83 -5.79
CA LYS A 48 -13.85 9.66 -5.98
C LYS A 48 -14.81 9.56 -4.80
N ASP A 49 -15.02 8.37 -4.27
CA ASP A 49 -15.86 8.18 -3.08
C ASP A 49 -15.23 8.86 -1.86
N ALA A 50 -13.91 8.76 -1.69
CA ALA A 50 -13.18 9.43 -0.64
C ALA A 50 -13.25 10.96 -0.79
N ALA A 51 -13.08 11.46 -2.00
CA ALA A 51 -13.20 12.89 -2.33
C ALA A 51 -14.59 13.44 -2.00
N LYS A 52 -15.64 12.68 -2.35
CA LYS A 52 -17.01 13.05 -2.01
C LYS A 52 -17.23 13.07 -0.50
N ALA A 53 -16.84 12.02 0.22
CA ALA A 53 -17.02 11.93 1.67
C ALA A 53 -16.27 13.05 2.42
N PHE A 54 -15.03 13.33 2.02
CA PHE A 54 -14.24 14.43 2.59
C PHE A 54 -14.85 15.79 2.27
N GLY A 55 -15.23 16.01 1.00
CA GLY A 55 -15.81 17.26 0.53
C GLY A 55 -17.11 17.62 1.24
N ASP A 56 -18.02 16.65 1.40
CA ASP A 56 -19.28 16.81 2.11
C ASP A 56 -19.06 17.21 3.59
N ALA A 57 -18.08 16.54 4.26
CA ALA A 57 -17.78 16.80 5.67
C ALA A 57 -17.09 18.15 5.90
N ASN A 58 -16.22 18.59 4.99
CA ASN A 58 -15.37 19.77 5.18
C ASN A 58 -15.79 20.99 4.37
N LYS A 59 -16.89 20.89 3.59
CA LYS A 59 -17.39 21.96 2.70
C LYS A 59 -16.37 22.39 1.66
N VAL A 60 -15.61 21.43 1.13
CA VAL A 60 -14.57 21.61 0.11
C VAL A 60 -14.98 20.86 -1.15
N THR A 61 -14.74 21.45 -2.32
CA THR A 61 -14.90 20.72 -3.59
C THR A 61 -13.61 19.96 -3.89
N VAL A 62 -13.69 18.64 -4.03
CA VAL A 62 -12.54 17.81 -4.41
C VAL A 62 -12.76 17.24 -5.80
N ASN A 63 -12.04 17.76 -6.79
CA ASN A 63 -12.08 17.33 -8.17
C ASN A 63 -11.11 16.19 -8.41
N VAL A 64 -11.60 15.00 -8.72
CA VAL A 64 -10.76 13.85 -9.08
C VAL A 64 -10.75 13.66 -10.57
N VAL A 65 -9.60 13.87 -11.19
CA VAL A 65 -9.35 13.63 -12.62
C VAL A 65 -8.47 12.37 -12.74
N ALA A 66 -8.97 11.37 -13.44
CA ALA A 66 -8.29 10.08 -13.49
C ALA A 66 -8.31 9.46 -14.89
N GLY A 67 -7.22 8.80 -15.25
CA GLY A 67 -7.05 8.13 -16.55
C GLY A 67 -5.58 7.92 -16.90
N PRO A 68 -5.28 7.62 -18.17
CA PRO A 68 -3.91 7.60 -18.68
C PRO A 68 -3.21 8.96 -18.46
N THR A 69 -1.97 8.93 -17.99
CA THR A 69 -1.19 10.15 -17.65
C THR A 69 -1.21 11.24 -18.71
N PRO A 70 -1.08 10.95 -20.02
CA PRO A 70 -1.11 12.00 -21.04
C PRO A 70 -2.43 12.79 -21.11
N GLN A 71 -3.54 12.23 -20.61
CA GLN A 71 -4.84 12.91 -20.67
C GLN A 71 -4.99 14.02 -19.64
N TRP A 72 -4.20 14.01 -18.56
CA TRP A 72 -4.33 14.96 -17.45
C TRP A 72 -3.04 15.67 -17.07
N ALA A 73 -1.87 15.20 -17.53
CA ALA A 73 -0.59 15.71 -17.10
C ALA A 73 -0.42 17.24 -17.33
N GLU A 74 -0.81 17.75 -18.49
CA GLU A 74 -0.67 19.17 -18.80
C GLU A 74 -1.53 20.06 -17.90
N LYS A 75 -2.74 19.60 -17.56
CA LYS A 75 -3.59 20.32 -16.61
C LYS A 75 -3.03 20.22 -15.19
N ALA A 76 -2.56 19.05 -14.80
CA ALA A 76 -1.99 18.81 -13.48
C ALA A 76 -0.75 19.67 -13.19
N LYS A 77 0.09 19.98 -14.21
CA LYS A 77 1.22 20.93 -14.06
C LYS A 77 0.77 22.30 -13.55
N LEU A 78 -0.45 22.70 -13.89
CA LEU A 78 -0.95 24.05 -13.59
C LEU A 78 -1.67 24.11 -12.24
N ASP A 79 -2.43 23.06 -11.90
CA ASP A 79 -3.41 23.17 -10.82
C ASP A 79 -3.51 21.96 -9.89
N ALA A 80 -2.65 20.93 -10.03
CA ALA A 80 -2.70 19.79 -9.14
C ALA A 80 -2.32 20.15 -7.70
N ASP A 81 -3.14 19.74 -6.75
CA ASP A 81 -2.87 19.83 -5.32
C ASP A 81 -2.39 18.48 -4.76
N VAL A 82 -2.95 17.38 -5.30
CA VAL A 82 -2.64 16.02 -4.90
C VAL A 82 -2.49 15.14 -6.14
N ILE A 83 -1.47 14.28 -6.15
CA ILE A 83 -1.29 13.23 -7.14
C ILE A 83 -1.43 11.88 -6.43
N PHE A 84 -2.22 10.96 -6.98
CA PHE A 84 -2.30 9.59 -6.49
C PHE A 84 -1.80 8.60 -7.52
N SER A 85 -1.27 7.48 -7.04
CA SER A 85 -0.73 6.40 -7.88
C SER A 85 -1.55 5.13 -7.76
N GLY A 86 -1.32 4.20 -8.67
CA GLY A 86 -1.83 2.83 -8.59
C GLY A 86 -0.71 1.80 -8.41
N ALA A 87 0.52 2.25 -8.24
CA ALA A 87 1.69 1.48 -7.86
C ALA A 87 2.85 2.47 -7.64
N GLU A 88 3.78 2.14 -6.76
CA GLU A 88 4.93 2.99 -6.43
C GLU A 88 5.74 3.42 -7.66
N ASN A 89 6.01 2.49 -8.58
CA ASN A 89 6.76 2.80 -9.80
C ASN A 89 6.15 3.91 -10.67
N MET A 90 4.83 4.17 -10.55
CA MET A 90 4.17 5.22 -11.32
C MET A 90 4.60 6.62 -10.89
N PHE A 91 5.02 6.83 -9.63
CA PHE A 91 5.52 8.13 -9.19
C PHE A 91 6.79 8.54 -9.94
N ASN A 92 7.65 7.59 -10.32
CA ASN A 92 8.81 7.89 -11.16
C ASN A 92 8.41 8.41 -12.54
N ASP A 93 7.34 7.88 -13.12
CA ASP A 93 6.83 8.35 -14.41
C ASP A 93 6.11 9.70 -14.28
N PHE A 94 5.38 9.88 -13.17
CA PHE A 94 4.75 11.19 -12.87
C PHE A 94 5.78 12.29 -12.62
N ALA A 95 6.88 12.00 -11.92
CA ALA A 95 7.96 12.97 -11.73
C ALA A 95 8.59 13.44 -13.05
N LYS A 96 8.71 12.53 -14.03
CA LYS A 96 9.14 12.89 -15.40
C LYS A 96 8.09 13.72 -16.15
N ALA A 97 6.80 13.35 -16.01
CA ALA A 97 5.71 14.04 -16.69
C ALA A 97 5.39 15.41 -16.06
N LEU A 98 5.65 15.59 -14.78
CA LEU A 98 5.33 16.75 -13.95
C LEU A 98 6.59 17.25 -13.23
N PRO A 99 7.63 17.70 -13.94
CA PRO A 99 8.91 18.06 -13.34
C PRO A 99 8.74 19.17 -12.30
N GLY A 100 9.27 18.96 -11.07
CA GLY A 100 9.21 19.92 -9.97
C GLY A 100 7.85 20.02 -9.26
N ALA A 101 6.85 19.21 -9.65
CA ALA A 101 5.54 19.26 -9.01
C ALA A 101 5.55 18.66 -7.59
N PHE A 102 6.40 17.69 -7.33
CA PHE A 102 6.54 17.03 -6.02
C PHE A 102 7.91 16.34 -5.90
N GLU A 103 8.29 15.96 -4.69
CA GLU A 103 9.47 15.14 -4.43
C GLU A 103 9.05 13.68 -4.25
N LEU A 104 9.77 12.73 -4.87
CA LEU A 104 9.47 11.29 -4.78
C LEU A 104 9.43 10.78 -3.34
N ARG A 105 10.36 11.26 -2.49
CA ARG A 105 10.41 10.88 -1.06
C ARG A 105 9.20 11.30 -0.23
N ASP A 106 8.36 12.20 -0.74
CA ASP A 106 7.16 12.68 -0.05
C ASP A 106 5.93 11.82 -0.40
N ALA A 107 6.08 10.85 -1.30
CA ALA A 107 5.02 9.90 -1.63
C ALA A 107 4.73 9.00 -0.42
N GLN A 108 3.44 8.77 -0.18
CA GLN A 108 2.95 8.02 0.97
C GLN A 108 2.11 6.85 0.47
N PRO A 109 2.46 5.59 0.82
CA PRO A 109 1.62 4.44 0.54
C PRO A 109 0.28 4.54 1.28
N LEU A 110 -0.81 4.16 0.63
CA LEU A 110 -2.14 4.16 1.23
C LEU A 110 -2.63 2.75 1.51
N TYR A 111 -2.84 1.96 0.46
CA TYR A 111 -3.52 0.66 0.54
C TYR A 111 -2.94 -0.32 -0.45
N LEU A 112 -2.98 -1.60 -0.13
CA LEU A 112 -2.55 -2.69 -0.98
C LEU A 112 -3.71 -3.26 -1.79
N ARG A 113 -3.42 -3.85 -2.94
CA ARG A 113 -4.35 -4.67 -3.70
C ARG A 113 -3.67 -5.95 -4.17
N PRO A 114 -4.34 -7.10 -4.09
CA PRO A 114 -3.80 -8.35 -4.62
C PRO A 114 -3.94 -8.43 -6.13
N VAL A 115 -2.98 -9.12 -6.75
CA VAL A 115 -3.17 -9.62 -8.12
C VAL A 115 -4.29 -10.64 -8.14
N ALA A 116 -5.04 -10.67 -9.24
CA ALA A 116 -6.12 -11.61 -9.47
C ALA A 116 -6.14 -12.08 -10.93
N ILE A 117 -6.86 -13.14 -11.17
CA ILE A 117 -7.17 -13.64 -12.50
C ILE A 117 -8.63 -13.28 -12.76
N LEU A 118 -8.89 -12.45 -13.74
CA LEU A 118 -10.24 -12.21 -14.20
C LEU A 118 -10.57 -13.22 -15.29
N VAL A 119 -11.75 -13.84 -15.22
CA VAL A 119 -12.22 -14.84 -16.16
C VAL A 119 -13.56 -14.40 -16.74
N ARG A 120 -13.93 -14.96 -17.88
CA ARG A 120 -15.25 -14.74 -18.47
C ARG A 120 -16.36 -15.15 -17.51
N PRO A 121 -17.51 -14.51 -17.53
CA PRO A 121 -18.67 -14.95 -16.74
C PRO A 121 -18.97 -16.43 -16.97
N GLY A 122 -19.21 -17.16 -15.88
CA GLY A 122 -19.38 -18.62 -15.88
C GLY A 122 -18.10 -19.42 -16.02
N ASN A 123 -16.94 -18.79 -16.10
CA ASN A 123 -15.62 -19.42 -16.14
C ASN A 123 -15.54 -20.65 -17.09
N PRO A 124 -15.78 -20.48 -18.39
CA PRO A 124 -15.91 -21.61 -19.32
C PRO A 124 -14.65 -22.48 -19.42
N LYS A 125 -13.47 -21.93 -19.16
CA LYS A 125 -12.18 -22.66 -19.12
C LYS A 125 -11.90 -23.32 -17.77
N LYS A 126 -12.77 -23.14 -16.77
CA LYS A 126 -12.63 -23.71 -15.43
C LYS A 126 -11.28 -23.38 -14.79
N ILE A 127 -10.83 -22.15 -14.97
CA ILE A 127 -9.58 -21.61 -14.37
C ILE A 127 -9.82 -21.46 -12.87
N ARG A 128 -8.95 -22.06 -12.03
CA ARG A 128 -9.07 -22.05 -10.57
C ARG A 128 -7.89 -21.40 -9.87
N GLY A 129 -6.78 -21.15 -10.62
CA GLY A 129 -5.58 -20.54 -10.09
C GLY A 129 -4.54 -20.33 -11.18
N PHE A 130 -3.37 -19.85 -10.81
CA PHE A 130 -2.31 -19.46 -11.74
C PHE A 130 -1.88 -20.62 -12.65
N ARG A 131 -1.75 -21.83 -12.10
CA ARG A 131 -1.29 -23.01 -12.88
C ARG A 131 -2.22 -23.37 -14.04
N ASP A 132 -3.51 -23.00 -13.94
CA ASP A 132 -4.44 -23.21 -15.06
C ASP A 132 -4.17 -22.27 -16.23
N LEU A 133 -3.55 -21.11 -15.99
CA LEU A 133 -3.11 -20.18 -17.04
C LEU A 133 -1.95 -20.73 -17.88
N LEU A 134 -1.24 -21.75 -17.37
CA LEU A 134 -0.10 -22.38 -18.04
C LEU A 134 -0.52 -23.48 -19.02
N LYS A 135 -1.79 -23.90 -18.99
CA LYS A 135 -2.32 -24.97 -19.85
C LYS A 135 -2.34 -24.56 -21.31
N PRO A 136 -1.98 -25.46 -22.24
CA PRO A 136 -2.03 -25.16 -23.66
C PRO A 136 -3.43 -24.68 -24.11
N GLY A 137 -3.47 -23.64 -24.95
CA GLY A 137 -4.71 -23.11 -25.54
C GLY A 137 -5.51 -22.18 -24.62
N VAL A 138 -4.99 -21.80 -23.46
CA VAL A 138 -5.51 -20.69 -22.66
C VAL A 138 -4.95 -19.38 -23.21
N LYS A 139 -5.81 -18.39 -23.45
CA LYS A 139 -5.42 -17.04 -23.90
C LYS A 139 -5.48 -16.06 -22.74
N VAL A 140 -4.32 -15.49 -22.37
CA VAL A 140 -4.20 -14.60 -21.22
C VAL A 140 -3.86 -13.18 -21.66
N LEU A 141 -4.74 -12.26 -21.32
CA LEU A 141 -4.50 -10.82 -21.49
C LEU A 141 -3.59 -10.30 -20.37
N THR A 142 -2.59 -9.51 -20.77
CA THR A 142 -1.67 -8.83 -19.87
C THR A 142 -1.53 -7.36 -20.25
N VAL A 143 -0.94 -6.57 -19.36
CA VAL A 143 -0.74 -5.13 -19.54
C VAL A 143 0.73 -4.80 -19.37
N ALA A 144 1.34 -4.19 -20.39
CA ALA A 144 2.77 -3.88 -20.41
C ALA A 144 3.15 -2.65 -19.54
N GLY A 145 2.21 -1.74 -19.30
CA GLY A 145 2.52 -0.42 -18.76
C GLY A 145 1.81 -0.04 -17.47
N ALA A 146 2.06 1.18 -17.01
CA ALA A 146 1.51 1.78 -15.80
C ALA A 146 1.77 0.91 -14.55
N GLY A 147 0.78 0.78 -13.66
CA GLY A 147 0.90 -0.02 -12.45
C GLY A 147 0.97 -1.55 -12.63
N GLN A 148 1.05 -2.05 -13.89
CA GLN A 148 1.19 -3.47 -14.22
C GLN A 148 2.55 -3.82 -14.82
N THR A 149 3.44 -2.86 -14.97
CA THR A 149 4.81 -3.12 -15.48
C THR A 149 5.47 -4.27 -14.71
N GLY A 150 5.90 -5.32 -15.43
CA GLY A 150 6.51 -6.52 -14.86
C GLY A 150 5.57 -7.47 -14.10
N LEU A 151 4.26 -7.17 -14.04
CA LEU A 151 3.32 -7.95 -13.23
C LEU A 151 3.31 -9.45 -13.57
N TRP A 152 3.20 -9.80 -14.84
CA TRP A 152 3.12 -11.19 -15.24
C TRP A 152 4.43 -11.96 -14.98
N GLU A 153 5.58 -11.30 -15.12
CA GLU A 153 6.89 -11.88 -14.82
C GLU A 153 7.06 -12.09 -13.32
N ASP A 154 6.67 -11.10 -12.49
CA ASP A 154 6.69 -11.19 -11.04
C ASP A 154 5.86 -12.38 -10.54
N VAL A 155 4.70 -12.64 -11.17
CA VAL A 155 3.83 -13.76 -10.82
C VAL A 155 4.38 -15.09 -11.37
N ALA A 156 4.70 -15.16 -12.66
CA ALA A 156 5.15 -16.39 -13.31
C ALA A 156 6.54 -16.84 -12.82
N GLY A 157 7.42 -15.90 -12.48
CA GLY A 157 8.76 -16.15 -11.98
C GLY A 157 8.85 -16.36 -10.46
N ARG A 158 7.73 -16.20 -9.73
CA ARG A 158 7.74 -16.14 -8.26
C ARG A 158 8.36 -17.34 -7.57
N THR A 159 8.23 -18.51 -8.14
CA THR A 159 8.79 -19.75 -7.58
C THR A 159 10.20 -20.08 -8.10
N GLY A 160 10.79 -19.22 -8.96
CA GLY A 160 12.10 -19.47 -9.58
C GLY A 160 12.09 -20.54 -10.69
N ASP A 161 10.90 -21.02 -11.11
CA ASP A 161 10.77 -22.02 -12.16
C ASP A 161 10.60 -21.35 -13.55
N ILE A 162 11.64 -21.34 -14.34
CA ILE A 162 11.64 -20.78 -15.71
C ILE A 162 10.64 -21.46 -16.64
N SER A 163 10.28 -22.71 -16.37
CA SER A 163 9.29 -23.43 -17.17
C SER A 163 7.90 -22.79 -17.09
N MET A 164 7.53 -22.24 -15.92
CA MET A 164 6.27 -21.51 -15.73
C MET A 164 6.27 -20.21 -16.52
N VAL A 165 7.37 -19.45 -16.49
CA VAL A 165 7.53 -18.21 -17.27
C VAL A 165 7.36 -18.51 -18.77
N ARG A 166 8.02 -19.57 -19.25
CA ARG A 166 7.94 -20.00 -20.66
C ARG A 166 6.51 -20.46 -21.04
N ALA A 167 5.84 -21.20 -20.17
CA ALA A 167 4.48 -21.68 -20.40
C ALA A 167 3.48 -20.51 -20.40
N PHE A 168 3.58 -19.60 -19.43
CA PHE A 168 2.73 -18.40 -19.36
C PHE A 168 2.89 -17.54 -20.62
N ARG A 169 4.15 -17.24 -21.00
CA ARG A 169 4.43 -16.43 -22.19
C ARG A 169 3.83 -16.98 -23.49
N LYS A 170 3.75 -18.31 -23.64
CA LYS A 170 3.11 -18.95 -24.80
C LYS A 170 1.61 -18.68 -24.87
N ASN A 171 0.98 -18.43 -23.75
CA ASN A 171 -0.44 -18.22 -23.62
C ASN A 171 -0.85 -16.74 -23.61
N MET A 172 0.14 -15.83 -23.58
CA MET A 172 -0.12 -14.38 -23.61
C MET A 172 -0.68 -13.94 -24.96
N VAL A 173 -1.62 -13.00 -24.89
CA VAL A 173 -2.15 -12.30 -26.07
C VAL A 173 -1.22 -11.15 -26.41
N PHE A 174 -0.84 -11.04 -27.68
CA PHE A 174 0.04 -9.96 -28.17
C PHE A 174 -0.64 -9.13 -29.29
N PRO A 175 -0.32 -7.82 -29.36
CA PRO A 175 0.51 -7.08 -28.42
C PRO A 175 -0.16 -6.98 -27.05
N GLU A 176 0.66 -6.88 -25.97
CA GLU A 176 0.13 -6.57 -24.65
C GLU A 176 -0.59 -5.22 -24.66
N ALA A 177 -1.62 -5.09 -23.85
CA ALA A 177 -2.31 -3.82 -23.72
C ALA A 177 -1.39 -2.74 -23.09
N ALA A 178 -1.38 -1.54 -23.62
CA ALA A 178 -0.52 -0.46 -23.16
C ALA A 178 -0.86 0.02 -21.72
N ASN A 179 -2.13 -0.09 -21.34
CA ASN A 179 -2.64 0.28 -20.02
C ASN A 179 -3.95 -0.46 -19.72
N SER A 180 -4.47 -0.33 -18.52
CA SER A 180 -5.68 -1.06 -18.10
C SER A 180 -6.95 -0.63 -18.84
N ALA A 181 -7.03 0.61 -19.33
CA ALA A 181 -8.17 1.04 -20.13
C ALA A 181 -8.18 0.32 -21.50
N ALA A 182 -7.02 0.30 -22.19
CA ALA A 182 -6.85 -0.46 -23.42
C ALA A 182 -7.09 -1.96 -23.23
N ALA A 183 -6.66 -2.53 -22.09
CA ALA A 183 -6.93 -3.92 -21.75
C ALA A 183 -8.42 -4.20 -21.54
N LYS A 184 -9.16 -3.28 -20.92
CA LYS A 184 -10.62 -3.40 -20.78
C LYS A 184 -11.31 -3.39 -22.14
N ASP A 185 -10.91 -2.49 -23.04
CA ASP A 185 -11.45 -2.42 -24.40
C ASP A 185 -11.14 -3.71 -25.17
N GLN A 186 -9.92 -4.21 -25.09
CA GLN A 186 -9.49 -5.48 -25.68
C GLN A 186 -10.26 -6.67 -25.11
N TRP A 187 -10.48 -6.71 -23.80
CA TRP A 187 -11.30 -7.73 -23.13
C TRP A 187 -12.73 -7.73 -23.66
N ILE A 188 -13.35 -6.58 -23.85
CA ILE A 188 -14.72 -6.46 -24.37
C ILE A 188 -14.80 -6.90 -25.85
N GLN A 189 -13.82 -6.49 -26.67
CA GLN A 189 -13.86 -6.72 -28.12
C GLN A 189 -13.42 -8.13 -28.53
N GLN A 190 -12.47 -8.73 -27.82
CA GLN A 190 -11.89 -10.04 -28.12
C GLN A 190 -12.46 -11.10 -27.18
N THR A 191 -13.61 -11.67 -27.58
CA THR A 191 -14.34 -12.64 -26.75
C THR A 191 -13.65 -13.99 -26.58
N ASP A 192 -12.61 -14.26 -27.35
CA ASP A 192 -11.79 -15.47 -27.33
C ASP A 192 -10.62 -15.41 -26.32
N ILE A 193 -10.44 -14.29 -25.62
CA ILE A 193 -9.54 -14.18 -24.47
C ILE A 193 -10.20 -14.87 -23.27
N ASP A 194 -9.50 -15.81 -22.65
CA ASP A 194 -10.03 -16.65 -21.56
C ASP A 194 -9.83 -16.06 -20.18
N ALA A 195 -8.68 -15.40 -19.97
CA ALA A 195 -8.29 -14.83 -18.69
C ALA A 195 -7.58 -13.48 -18.86
N TRP A 196 -7.65 -12.67 -17.83
CA TRP A 196 -6.93 -11.41 -17.73
C TRP A 196 -6.19 -11.34 -16.40
N LEU A 197 -4.86 -11.35 -16.42
CA LEU A 197 -4.03 -11.20 -15.25
C LEU A 197 -3.91 -9.71 -14.90
N ILE A 198 -4.52 -9.30 -13.79
CA ILE A 198 -4.58 -7.90 -13.38
C ILE A 198 -4.88 -7.79 -11.88
N TRP A 199 -5.07 -6.60 -11.37
CA TRP A 199 -5.48 -6.33 -10.00
C TRP A 199 -6.98 -6.58 -9.77
N ASN A 200 -7.33 -7.16 -8.61
CA ASN A 200 -8.71 -7.48 -8.21
C ASN A 200 -9.68 -6.29 -8.32
N ILE A 201 -9.21 -5.08 -8.08
CA ILE A 201 -10.01 -3.85 -8.12
C ILE A 201 -10.71 -3.60 -9.45
N TRP A 202 -10.20 -4.14 -10.55
CA TRP A 202 -10.81 -4.00 -11.86
C TRP A 202 -12.13 -4.76 -11.97
N GLN A 203 -12.22 -5.93 -11.37
CA GLN A 203 -13.48 -6.67 -11.31
C GLN A 203 -14.46 -5.99 -10.35
N VAL A 204 -13.99 -5.50 -9.19
CA VAL A 204 -14.86 -4.77 -8.26
C VAL A 204 -15.50 -3.54 -8.92
N ALA A 205 -14.76 -2.84 -9.77
CA ALA A 205 -15.26 -1.69 -10.50
C ALA A 205 -16.10 -2.05 -11.76
N ASN A 206 -16.04 -3.30 -12.23
CA ASN A 206 -16.73 -3.77 -13.43
C ASN A 206 -17.24 -5.22 -13.23
N PRO A 207 -18.15 -5.44 -12.28
CA PRO A 207 -18.57 -6.80 -11.88
C PRO A 207 -19.28 -7.58 -13.00
N GLU A 208 -19.85 -6.87 -13.95
CA GLU A 208 -20.56 -7.45 -15.08
C GLU A 208 -19.62 -8.00 -16.19
N LEU A 209 -18.37 -7.56 -16.20
CA LEU A 209 -17.42 -7.93 -17.28
C LEU A 209 -16.64 -9.20 -17.01
N ALA A 210 -16.46 -9.57 -15.76
CA ALA A 210 -15.62 -10.69 -15.38
C ALA A 210 -15.96 -11.24 -14.00
N GLU A 211 -15.65 -12.51 -13.78
CA GLU A 211 -15.55 -13.12 -12.45
C GLU A 211 -14.10 -13.13 -11.97
N VAL A 212 -13.89 -13.08 -10.65
CA VAL A 212 -12.57 -13.11 -10.05
C VAL A 212 -12.22 -14.53 -9.63
N VAL A 213 -11.06 -14.99 -10.06
CA VAL A 213 -10.37 -16.15 -9.50
C VAL A 213 -9.22 -15.64 -8.64
N LYS A 214 -9.23 -15.99 -7.35
CA LYS A 214 -8.17 -15.59 -6.42
C LYS A 214 -6.86 -16.26 -6.81
N MET A 215 -5.78 -15.50 -6.70
CA MET A 215 -4.44 -16.02 -6.92
C MET A 215 -4.05 -16.98 -5.79
N ASP A 216 -3.46 -18.13 -6.14
CA ASP A 216 -2.89 -19.07 -5.18
C ASP A 216 -1.78 -18.40 -4.35
N GLU A 217 -1.66 -18.75 -3.06
CA GLU A 217 -0.68 -18.15 -2.14
C GLU A 217 0.76 -18.07 -2.69
N PRO A 218 1.31 -19.12 -3.33
CA PRO A 218 2.68 -19.06 -3.86
C PRO A 218 2.88 -18.02 -4.96
N PHE A 219 1.79 -17.57 -5.63
CA PHE A 219 1.81 -16.63 -6.74
C PHE A 219 1.18 -15.29 -6.40
N ARG A 220 0.63 -15.14 -5.20
CA ARG A 220 -0.02 -13.90 -4.79
C ARG A 220 1.00 -12.82 -4.54
N ILE A 221 0.82 -11.70 -5.20
CA ILE A 221 1.59 -10.48 -4.97
C ILE A 221 0.63 -9.31 -4.73
N TYR A 222 1.15 -8.29 -4.09
CA TYR A 222 0.42 -7.06 -3.78
C TYR A 222 1.19 -5.87 -4.34
N ARG A 223 0.46 -4.84 -4.72
CA ARG A 223 1.02 -3.49 -4.96
C ARG A 223 0.13 -2.45 -4.32
N ASP A 224 0.73 -1.34 -3.98
CA ASP A 224 0.06 -0.25 -3.29
C ASP A 224 -0.70 0.67 -4.24
N ALA A 225 -1.55 1.52 -3.66
CA ALA A 225 -1.85 2.85 -4.13
C ALA A 225 -1.12 3.82 -3.21
N GLY A 226 -0.57 4.87 -3.79
CA GLY A 226 0.10 5.92 -3.03
C GLY A 226 -0.49 7.30 -3.32
N VAL A 227 -0.11 8.28 -2.50
CA VAL A 227 -0.51 9.67 -2.63
C VAL A 227 0.67 10.58 -2.35
N VAL A 228 0.73 11.72 -3.03
CA VAL A 228 1.72 12.78 -2.76
C VAL A 228 1.07 14.15 -2.88
N LEU A 229 1.41 15.04 -1.95
CA LEU A 229 1.10 16.46 -2.08
C LEU A 229 2.04 17.10 -3.10
N THR A 230 1.48 17.87 -4.03
CA THR A 230 2.31 18.73 -4.89
C THR A 230 2.88 19.88 -4.09
N THR A 231 3.87 20.58 -4.65
CA THR A 231 4.40 21.83 -4.08
C THR A 231 3.28 22.82 -3.77
N ARG A 232 2.31 22.95 -4.69
CA ARG A 232 1.11 23.78 -4.49
C ARG A 232 0.20 23.23 -3.38
N GLY A 233 0.00 21.91 -3.32
CA GLY A 233 -0.86 21.26 -2.31
C GLY A 233 -0.29 21.37 -0.90
N LYS A 234 1.03 21.45 -0.76
CA LYS A 234 1.68 21.64 0.55
C LYS A 234 1.31 22.98 1.22
N ASP A 235 0.92 23.97 0.46
CA ASP A 235 0.50 25.27 0.97
C ASP A 235 -1.00 25.33 1.32
N LYS A 236 -1.76 24.28 0.99
CA LYS A 236 -3.20 24.18 1.25
C LYS A 236 -3.51 23.30 2.47
N PRO A 237 -4.05 23.85 3.57
CA PRO A 237 -4.45 23.06 4.74
C PRO A 237 -5.43 21.95 4.40
N GLN A 238 -6.40 22.20 3.50
CA GLN A 238 -7.39 21.22 3.09
C GLN A 238 -6.80 20.08 2.25
N ALA A 239 -5.73 20.29 1.48
CA ALA A 239 -5.04 19.22 0.76
C ALA A 239 -4.31 18.29 1.73
N LYS A 240 -3.68 18.84 2.78
CA LYS A 240 -3.08 18.04 3.86
C LYS A 240 -4.14 17.23 4.60
N ALA A 241 -5.23 17.88 5.01
CA ALA A 241 -6.35 17.22 5.68
C ALA A 241 -6.99 16.13 4.80
N PHE A 242 -7.05 16.31 3.47
CA PHE A 242 -7.51 15.28 2.56
C PHE A 242 -6.58 14.06 2.53
N VAL A 243 -5.27 14.27 2.49
CA VAL A 243 -4.28 13.16 2.54
C VAL A 243 -4.38 12.42 3.88
N GLU A 244 -4.51 13.12 5.01
CA GLU A 244 -4.74 12.53 6.32
C GLU A 244 -6.06 11.75 6.36
N PHE A 245 -7.14 12.28 5.77
CA PHE A 245 -8.41 11.58 5.63
C PHE A 245 -8.27 10.28 4.84
N LEU A 246 -7.51 10.29 3.74
CA LEU A 246 -7.26 9.07 2.96
C LEU A 246 -6.61 7.97 3.82
N GLN A 247 -5.76 8.32 4.77
CA GLN A 247 -5.06 7.39 5.68
C GLN A 247 -5.90 6.99 6.91
N SER A 248 -7.02 7.66 7.14
CA SER A 248 -7.89 7.41 8.30
C SER A 248 -8.71 6.12 8.17
N THR A 249 -9.30 5.68 9.28
CA THR A 249 -10.26 4.57 9.28
C THR A 249 -11.44 4.79 8.32
N ALA A 250 -11.86 6.04 8.12
CA ALA A 250 -12.92 6.38 7.17
C ALA A 250 -12.45 6.17 5.72
N GLY A 251 -11.25 6.65 5.39
CA GLY A 251 -10.60 6.40 4.11
C GLY A 251 -10.42 4.91 3.84
N GLN A 252 -9.91 4.16 4.84
CA GLN A 252 -9.75 2.71 4.75
C GLN A 252 -11.06 1.99 4.42
N LYS A 253 -12.15 2.32 5.10
CA LYS A 253 -13.47 1.72 4.84
C LYS A 253 -13.95 2.00 3.41
N ILE A 254 -13.67 3.17 2.88
CA ILE A 254 -14.02 3.52 1.49
C ILE A 254 -13.19 2.70 0.52
N PHE A 255 -11.87 2.66 0.68
CA PHE A 255 -10.99 1.91 -0.20
C PHE A 255 -11.25 0.40 -0.17
N SER A 256 -11.58 -0.16 1.01
CA SER A 256 -11.91 -1.59 1.15
C SER A 256 -13.14 -2.00 0.35
N LYS A 257 -14.14 -1.14 0.18
CA LYS A 257 -15.30 -1.40 -0.69
C LYS A 257 -14.90 -1.63 -2.15
N TRP A 258 -13.79 -1.04 -2.56
CA TRP A 258 -13.25 -1.12 -3.90
C TRP A 258 -12.13 -2.17 -4.03
N GLY A 259 -12.01 -3.07 -3.04
CA GLY A 259 -11.07 -4.20 -3.09
C GLY A 259 -9.63 -3.86 -2.70
N TRP A 260 -9.41 -2.71 -2.06
CA TRP A 260 -8.14 -2.34 -1.47
C TRP A 260 -8.06 -2.81 -0.02
N ASP A 261 -6.86 -3.21 0.41
CA ASP A 261 -6.59 -3.68 1.76
C ASP A 261 -5.56 -2.77 2.45
N ALA A 262 -5.83 -2.43 3.70
CA ALA A 262 -4.88 -1.66 4.51
C ALA A 262 -3.81 -2.54 5.17
N GLY A 263 -3.88 -3.85 4.97
CA GLY A 263 -3.13 -4.80 5.79
C GLY A 263 -3.73 -4.92 7.20
N PRO A 264 -3.18 -5.73 8.06
CA PRO A 264 -3.60 -5.80 9.45
C PRO A 264 -3.37 -4.43 10.11
N ALA A 265 -4.46 -3.80 10.56
CA ALA A 265 -4.42 -2.49 11.19
C ALA A 265 -3.46 -2.51 12.38
N SER A 266 -2.44 -1.65 12.36
CA SER A 266 -1.72 -1.28 13.58
C SER A 266 -2.69 -0.57 14.52
N GLY A 267 -3.23 -1.32 15.48
CA GLY A 267 -3.89 -0.80 16.69
C GLY A 267 -5.25 -0.14 16.51
N THR A 268 -6.30 -0.90 16.15
CA THR A 268 -7.68 -0.68 16.65
C THR A 268 -8.53 -1.94 16.42
N GLN A 269 -9.43 -2.21 17.35
CA GLN A 269 -10.20 -3.43 17.53
C GLN A 269 -10.99 -3.94 16.32
N PRO A 270 -11.20 -5.26 16.20
CA PRO A 270 -11.92 -5.88 15.10
C PRO A 270 -13.42 -5.63 15.18
N VAL A 271 -14.00 -5.15 14.07
CA VAL A 271 -15.45 -5.22 13.87
C VAL A 271 -15.79 -6.63 13.39
N ALA A 272 -16.63 -7.30 14.15
CA ALA A 272 -17.07 -8.66 13.89
C ALA A 272 -17.73 -8.77 12.50
N ALA A 273 -17.15 -9.58 11.62
CA ALA A 273 -17.82 -10.12 10.45
C ALA A 273 -18.08 -11.61 10.67
N SER A 274 -19.33 -11.95 10.49
CA SER A 274 -19.91 -13.28 10.67
C SER A 274 -19.22 -14.33 9.79
N GLY A 275 -18.69 -15.39 10.42
CA GLY A 275 -18.57 -16.72 9.83
C GLY A 275 -17.41 -16.98 8.86
N THR A 276 -16.20 -17.14 9.34
CA THR A 276 -15.24 -18.24 9.11
C THR A 276 -13.94 -17.92 9.87
N GLN A 277 -13.66 -18.64 10.94
CA GLN A 277 -12.33 -18.73 11.56
C GLN A 277 -11.48 -19.73 10.76
N PRO A 278 -10.11 -19.65 10.70
CA PRO A 278 -9.18 -19.21 11.74
C PRO A 278 -7.90 -18.49 11.26
N VAL A 279 -7.92 -17.66 10.20
CA VAL A 279 -6.68 -17.04 9.66
C VAL A 279 -6.25 -15.80 10.47
N ALA A 280 -7.18 -15.08 11.07
CA ALA A 280 -6.89 -13.90 11.90
C ALA A 280 -6.20 -14.26 13.24
N ALA A 281 -6.53 -15.41 13.82
CA ALA A 281 -5.90 -15.91 15.05
C ALA A 281 -4.43 -16.34 14.80
N LEU A 282 -4.12 -16.87 13.61
CA LEU A 282 -2.76 -17.24 13.23
C LEU A 282 -1.86 -16.01 13.05
N ASN A 283 -2.38 -14.94 12.44
CA ASN A 283 -1.62 -13.71 12.21
C ASN A 283 -1.36 -12.92 13.50
N ALA A 284 -2.33 -12.86 14.42
CA ALA A 284 -2.15 -12.24 15.72
C ALA A 284 -1.13 -13.02 16.59
N SER A 285 -1.12 -14.34 16.51
CA SER A 285 -0.14 -15.17 17.23
C SER A 285 1.27 -15.06 16.65
N VAL A 286 1.40 -14.91 15.33
CA VAL A 286 2.68 -14.68 14.65
C VAL A 286 3.23 -13.29 14.99
N GLN A 287 2.39 -12.27 14.98
CA GLN A 287 2.79 -10.90 15.34
C GLN A 287 3.21 -10.81 16.82
N ALA A 288 2.43 -11.37 17.75
CA ALA A 288 2.80 -11.44 19.16
C ALA A 288 4.11 -12.21 19.36
N THR A 289 4.35 -13.26 18.56
CA THR A 289 5.60 -14.02 18.59
C THR A 289 6.80 -13.21 18.08
N VAL A 290 6.60 -12.40 17.03
CA VAL A 290 7.63 -11.49 16.50
C VAL A 290 8.00 -10.41 17.54
N GLU A 291 7.01 -9.76 18.11
CA GLU A 291 7.21 -8.74 19.14
C GLU A 291 7.89 -9.30 20.40
N GLN A 292 7.48 -10.48 20.86
CA GLN A 292 8.12 -11.16 21.99
C GLN A 292 9.57 -11.57 21.69
N ARG A 293 9.87 -12.01 20.47
CA ARG A 293 11.24 -12.36 20.06
C ARG A 293 12.09 -11.12 19.94
N PHE A 294 11.57 -10.06 19.35
CA PHE A 294 12.26 -8.78 19.26
C PHE A 294 12.61 -8.23 20.65
N ALA A 295 11.63 -8.13 21.54
CA ALA A 295 11.82 -7.64 22.91
C ALA A 295 12.79 -8.48 23.76
N ARG A 296 13.03 -9.75 23.39
CA ARG A 296 14.07 -10.58 24.05
C ARG A 296 15.48 -10.30 23.52
N LEU A 297 15.59 -9.76 22.32
CA LEU A 297 16.87 -9.41 21.70
C LEU A 297 17.23 -7.96 21.99
N ASP A 298 16.27 -7.05 21.95
CA ASP A 298 16.40 -5.65 22.34
C ASP A 298 16.54 -5.57 23.89
N THR A 299 17.76 -5.78 24.36
CA THR A 299 18.07 -5.89 25.79
C THR A 299 18.19 -4.55 26.50
N ASN A 300 18.48 -3.49 25.75
CA ASN A 300 18.57 -2.11 26.25
C ASN A 300 17.24 -1.33 26.11
N HIS A 301 16.23 -1.93 25.41
CA HIS A 301 14.91 -1.37 25.17
C HIS A 301 14.92 -0.03 24.39
N ASP A 302 15.85 0.15 23.46
CA ASP A 302 15.94 1.34 22.62
C ASP A 302 15.10 1.25 21.32
N GLY A 303 14.43 0.12 21.10
CA GLY A 303 13.58 -0.12 19.94
C GLY A 303 14.32 -0.66 18.71
N PHE A 304 15.58 -1.01 18.87
CA PHE A 304 16.44 -1.62 17.87
C PHE A 304 17.15 -2.86 18.42
N VAL A 305 17.55 -3.76 17.57
CA VAL A 305 18.43 -4.87 17.91
C VAL A 305 19.75 -4.65 17.22
N THR A 306 20.83 -4.59 18.01
CA THR A 306 22.21 -4.54 17.51
C THR A 306 22.79 -5.94 17.35
N TRP A 307 23.90 -6.07 16.63
CA TRP A 307 24.61 -7.36 16.56
C TRP A 307 25.12 -7.79 17.94
N GLU A 308 25.57 -6.86 18.75
CA GLU A 308 26.07 -7.10 20.12
C GLU A 308 24.98 -7.71 21.01
N GLU A 309 23.73 -7.32 20.83
CA GLU A 309 22.58 -7.89 21.54
C GLU A 309 22.17 -9.26 20.99
N ALA A 310 22.38 -9.52 19.70
CA ALA A 310 22.09 -10.81 19.08
C ALA A 310 23.14 -11.90 19.43
N VAL A 311 24.40 -11.54 19.63
CA VAL A 311 25.52 -12.46 19.88
C VAL A 311 25.28 -13.43 21.04
N PRO A 312 24.77 -13.02 22.23
CA PRO A 312 24.54 -13.95 23.34
C PRO A 312 23.55 -15.06 22.99
N SER A 313 22.51 -14.75 22.20
CA SER A 313 21.55 -15.75 21.73
C SER A 313 22.20 -16.71 20.74
N ARG A 314 22.92 -16.21 19.75
CA ARG A 314 23.61 -17.04 18.74
C ARG A 314 24.70 -17.91 19.38
N SER A 315 25.40 -17.38 20.40
CA SER A 315 26.39 -18.17 21.15
C SER A 315 25.76 -19.37 21.87
N ARG A 316 24.57 -19.19 22.48
CA ARG A 316 23.84 -20.28 23.13
C ARG A 316 23.35 -21.33 22.11
N ASP A 317 22.94 -20.88 20.93
CA ASP A 317 22.53 -21.80 19.86
C ASP A 317 23.69 -22.69 19.41
N PHE A 318 24.90 -22.12 19.27
CA PHE A 318 26.13 -22.87 18.99
C PHE A 318 26.44 -23.87 20.11
N ASP A 319 26.48 -23.41 21.37
CA ASP A 319 26.81 -24.25 22.53
C ASP A 319 25.77 -25.41 22.72
N ALA A 320 24.53 -25.19 22.26
CA ALA A 320 23.50 -26.24 22.26
C ALA A 320 23.71 -27.32 21.19
N MET A 321 24.37 -26.99 20.08
CA MET A 321 24.75 -27.93 19.02
C MET A 321 26.03 -28.71 19.31
N ASP A 322 27.01 -28.09 19.97
CA ASP A 322 28.27 -28.69 20.39
C ASP A 322 28.02 -29.66 21.58
N LYS A 323 27.66 -30.91 21.24
CA LYS A 323 27.26 -31.92 22.25
C LYS A 323 28.44 -32.50 23.03
N ASN A 324 29.61 -32.54 22.39
CA ASN A 324 30.82 -33.10 23.00
C ASN A 324 31.69 -32.04 23.69
N ASN A 325 31.30 -30.76 23.60
CA ASN A 325 31.97 -29.59 24.18
C ASN A 325 33.42 -29.42 23.70
N ASP A 326 33.71 -29.81 22.45
CA ASP A 326 35.03 -29.63 21.85
C ASP A 326 35.23 -28.27 21.15
N ARG A 327 34.21 -27.39 21.22
CA ARG A 327 34.11 -26.05 20.62
C ARG A 327 34.07 -26.08 19.08
N ARG A 328 33.65 -27.19 18.51
CA ARG A 328 33.39 -27.39 17.10
C ARG A 328 32.08 -28.09 16.93
N VAL A 329 31.37 -27.79 15.87
CA VAL A 329 30.11 -28.45 15.50
C VAL A 329 30.37 -29.22 14.21
N THR A 330 30.25 -30.55 14.26
CA THR A 330 30.29 -31.43 13.09
C THR A 330 28.98 -31.38 12.32
N GLU A 331 28.94 -31.86 11.08
CA GLU A 331 27.70 -31.93 10.31
C GLU A 331 26.61 -32.80 11.02
N ALA A 332 27.02 -33.81 11.79
CA ALA A 332 26.12 -34.65 12.55
C ALA A 332 25.46 -33.91 13.73
N GLU A 333 26.15 -32.93 14.32
CA GLU A 333 25.67 -32.10 15.43
C GLU A 333 24.90 -30.86 14.94
N PHE A 334 25.15 -30.43 13.71
CA PHE A 334 24.61 -29.20 13.18
C PHE A 334 23.09 -29.25 13.04
N ARG A 335 22.40 -28.23 13.58
CA ARG A 335 20.94 -28.11 13.62
C ARG A 335 20.52 -26.66 13.36
N ASP A 336 21.00 -26.07 12.27
CA ASP A 336 20.53 -24.78 11.80
C ASP A 336 19.59 -24.93 10.60
N GLN A 337 18.85 -23.88 10.29
CA GLN A 337 17.93 -23.85 9.13
C GLN A 337 18.69 -23.76 7.80
N GLN A 338 19.90 -23.23 7.83
CA GLN A 338 20.78 -23.12 6.66
C GLN A 338 21.70 -24.35 6.54
N PRO A 339 22.16 -24.68 5.34
CA PRO A 339 23.05 -25.82 5.13
C PRO A 339 24.37 -25.70 5.88
N PHE A 340 24.90 -26.80 6.44
CA PHE A 340 26.18 -26.89 7.13
C PHE A 340 27.31 -26.21 6.35
N GLY A 341 27.41 -26.48 5.05
CA GLY A 341 28.49 -25.93 4.19
C GLY A 341 28.45 -24.40 4.04
N SER A 342 27.37 -23.72 4.45
CA SER A 342 27.30 -22.25 4.51
C SER A 342 28.03 -21.70 5.73
N PHE A 343 28.25 -22.52 6.75
CA PHE A 343 28.93 -22.16 8.00
C PHE A 343 30.39 -22.67 8.06
N ASP A 344 30.70 -23.80 7.43
CA ASP A 344 32.05 -24.30 7.32
C ASP A 344 32.82 -23.48 6.26
N ILE A 345 33.25 -22.28 6.66
CA ILE A 345 33.94 -21.31 5.81
C ILE A 345 35.37 -21.79 5.47
N SER A 346 36.03 -22.41 6.43
CA SER A 346 37.37 -22.94 6.31
C SER A 346 37.44 -24.25 5.46
N LYS A 347 36.29 -24.93 5.31
CA LYS A 347 36.15 -26.25 4.66
C LYS A 347 36.96 -27.34 5.34
N ASP A 348 37.06 -27.27 6.67
CA ASP A 348 37.79 -28.27 7.48
C ASP A 348 36.86 -29.42 7.98
N GLY A 349 35.59 -29.39 7.59
CA GLY A 349 34.58 -30.39 7.97
C GLY A 349 33.94 -30.14 9.33
N THR A 350 34.25 -29.00 9.96
CA THR A 350 33.65 -28.58 11.23
C THR A 350 33.30 -27.09 11.18
N VAL A 351 32.35 -26.67 12.03
CA VAL A 351 32.01 -25.26 12.20
C VAL A 351 32.54 -24.81 13.55
N SER A 352 33.44 -23.87 13.55
CA SER A 352 33.89 -23.19 14.78
C SER A 352 32.87 -22.14 15.23
N LYS A 353 32.91 -21.77 16.52
CA LYS A 353 32.04 -20.69 17.04
C LYS A 353 32.25 -19.36 16.29
N ALA A 354 33.47 -19.09 15.86
CA ALA A 354 33.80 -17.89 15.09
C ALA A 354 33.16 -17.90 13.71
N GLU A 355 33.20 -19.01 12.99
CA GLU A 355 32.55 -19.19 11.68
C GLU A 355 31.02 -19.10 11.82
N PHE A 356 30.45 -19.74 12.85
CA PHE A 356 29.04 -19.69 13.16
C PHE A 356 28.55 -18.25 13.37
N LEU A 357 29.25 -17.50 14.21
CA LEU A 357 28.90 -16.11 14.49
C LEU A 357 29.15 -15.19 13.29
N ALA A 358 30.22 -15.41 12.50
CA ALA A 358 30.50 -14.63 11.30
C ALA A 358 29.39 -14.80 10.24
N THR A 359 28.94 -16.03 10.01
CA THR A 359 27.85 -16.32 9.08
C THR A 359 26.54 -15.70 9.55
N HIS A 360 26.20 -15.85 10.83
CA HIS A 360 25.00 -15.21 11.39
C HIS A 360 25.07 -13.68 11.38
N ARG A 361 26.24 -13.08 11.54
CA ARG A 361 26.42 -11.63 11.38
C ARG A 361 26.14 -11.19 9.95
N SER A 362 26.65 -11.95 8.99
CA SER A 362 26.35 -11.66 7.58
C SER A 362 24.86 -11.73 7.27
N MET A 363 24.15 -12.73 7.83
CA MET A 363 22.68 -12.83 7.71
C MET A 363 21.96 -11.69 8.42
N PHE A 364 22.41 -11.31 9.62
CA PHE A 364 21.87 -10.20 10.39
C PHE A 364 21.94 -8.90 9.56
N MET A 365 23.07 -8.59 8.96
CA MET A 365 23.25 -7.41 8.12
C MET A 365 22.44 -7.42 6.83
N GLN A 366 21.91 -8.56 6.39
CA GLN A 366 20.97 -8.62 5.25
C GLN A 366 19.57 -8.11 5.61
N PHE A 367 19.25 -8.02 6.89
CA PHE A 367 17.98 -7.51 7.37
C PHE A 367 18.02 -6.01 7.73
N ASP A 368 19.21 -5.45 7.83
CA ASP A 368 19.48 -4.02 7.97
C ASP A 368 19.29 -3.34 6.60
N ALA A 369 18.07 -2.91 6.34
CA ALA A 369 17.68 -2.39 5.02
C ALA A 369 18.15 -0.96 4.75
N ASP A 370 18.36 -0.19 5.81
CA ASP A 370 18.83 1.20 5.75
C ASP A 370 20.33 1.35 6.04
N ALA A 371 21.02 0.23 6.33
CA ALA A 371 22.45 0.15 6.60
C ALA A 371 22.91 0.98 7.82
N ASP A 372 22.06 1.11 8.82
CA ASP A 372 22.36 1.83 10.07
C ASP A 372 23.03 0.94 11.14
N GLN A 373 23.32 -0.32 10.81
CA GLN A 373 23.91 -1.38 11.65
C GLN A 373 23.04 -1.84 12.82
N ARG A 374 21.75 -1.55 12.77
CA ARG A 374 20.74 -1.96 13.74
C ARG A 374 19.53 -2.54 13.01
N ILE A 375 18.76 -3.35 13.68
CA ILE A 375 17.53 -3.92 13.14
C ILE A 375 16.34 -3.33 13.88
N SER A 376 15.51 -2.57 13.20
CA SER A 376 14.23 -2.10 13.73
C SER A 376 13.22 -3.25 13.83
N ILE A 377 12.12 -3.06 14.58
CA ILE A 377 11.06 -4.07 14.67
C ILE A 377 10.42 -4.37 13.32
N SER A 378 10.37 -3.40 12.39
CA SER A 378 9.83 -3.57 11.05
C SER A 378 10.74 -4.43 10.16
N GLU A 379 12.05 -4.25 10.25
CA GLU A 379 13.05 -5.07 9.55
C GLU A 379 13.07 -6.48 10.11
N PHE A 380 13.04 -6.61 11.44
CA PHE A 380 12.95 -7.90 12.13
C PHE A 380 11.70 -8.69 11.73
N ALA A 381 10.53 -8.03 11.66
CA ALA A 381 9.29 -8.63 11.21
C ALA A 381 9.36 -9.09 9.75
N THR A 382 10.00 -8.29 8.89
CA THR A 382 10.21 -8.62 7.49
C THR A 382 11.12 -9.84 7.33
N ALA A 383 12.21 -9.88 8.10
CA ALA A 383 13.13 -11.01 8.17
C ALA A 383 12.45 -12.31 8.62
N GLN A 384 11.65 -12.25 9.69
CA GLN A 384 10.92 -13.41 10.21
C GLN A 384 9.87 -13.93 9.21
N ARG A 385 9.21 -13.05 8.47
CA ARG A 385 8.28 -13.46 7.40
C ARG A 385 9.01 -14.16 6.26
N ALA A 386 10.17 -13.66 5.85
CA ALA A 386 10.99 -14.29 4.82
C ALA A 386 11.46 -15.68 5.26
N ALA A 387 11.92 -15.84 6.50
CA ALA A 387 12.34 -17.13 7.07
C ALA A 387 11.17 -18.13 7.21
N SER A 388 9.99 -17.66 7.64
CA SER A 388 8.79 -18.50 7.75
C SER A 388 8.31 -18.98 6.36
N ASN A 389 8.41 -18.15 5.35
CA ASN A 389 8.09 -18.54 3.97
C ASN A 389 9.08 -19.58 3.41
N GLN A 390 10.37 -19.51 3.77
CA GLN A 390 11.35 -20.53 3.40
C GLN A 390 11.12 -21.87 4.13
N ALA A 391 10.67 -21.82 5.39
CA ALA A 391 10.37 -23.04 6.16
C ALA A 391 9.10 -23.77 5.68
N MET A 392 8.13 -23.06 5.10
CA MET A 392 6.93 -23.67 4.48
C MET A 392 7.19 -24.26 3.09
N LEU A 393 8.36 -23.98 2.50
CA LEU A 393 8.75 -24.46 1.16
C LEU A 393 9.64 -25.72 1.21
N ARG A 394 9.88 -26.27 2.41
CA ARG A 394 10.54 -27.58 2.66
C ARG A 394 9.54 -28.59 3.22
#